data_3fcfa85c4095a42f9bc13325bf57db1b
#
_entry.id   3fcfa85c4095a42f9bc13325bf57db1b
#
_cell.length_a   1.000
_cell.length_b   1.000
_cell.length_c   1.000
_cell.angle_alpha   90.00
_cell.angle_beta   90.00
_cell.angle_gamma   90.00
#
_symmetry.space_group_name_H-M   'P 1'
#
loop_
_entity.id
_entity.type
_entity.pdbx_description
1 polymer ?
#
loop_
_entity_poly.entity_id
_entity_poly.type
_entity_poly.pdbx_seq_one_letter_code
_entity_poly.pdbx_strand_id
1 'polypeptide(L)'
;VVKAQIHAGGRGKAGGVKVCRSPEEAREAAASLLGARLVTPQTGPDGERVNAVWIERGTASARECYLAVALDRASQCLTVMASPGGGMDIEAVAASSPERVFTARLDGGHYLWPFQARNLLEGWGLESGPARELASLVRRLAALAAEKDMTQLEINPLALSEGGGFVALDAKMNFDDSALKRHPDIAALRDTEEGNPLERAAAEKGLTYVRLGGSIGTLVNGAGLAMATMDAIKQAGAEPAN
;
A
#
# COMPACT_ATOMS: atom_id res chain seq x y z
N VAL A 1 1.87 20.12 4.67
CA VAL A 1 1.00 19.23 3.90
C VAL A 1 0.04 18.51 4.84
N VAL A 2 -1.24 18.46 4.48
CA VAL A 2 -2.28 17.74 5.23
C VAL A 2 -2.75 16.57 4.36
N LYS A 3 -2.73 15.36 4.92
CA LYS A 3 -3.04 14.11 4.18
C LYS A 3 -4.16 13.35 4.91
N ALA A 4 -5.25 13.05 4.22
CA ALA A 4 -6.28 12.16 4.71
C ALA A 4 -5.70 10.76 4.99
N GLN A 5 -6.07 10.15 6.09
CA GLN A 5 -5.70 8.77 6.42
C GLN A 5 -6.92 7.88 6.17
N ILE A 6 -6.80 7.05 5.13
CA ILE A 6 -7.74 5.98 4.76
C ILE A 6 -6.94 4.80 4.21
N HIS A 7 -7.46 3.60 4.26
CA HIS A 7 -6.80 2.37 3.78
C HIS A 7 -6.91 2.21 2.26
N ALA A 8 -6.76 3.30 1.51
CA ALA A 8 -6.80 3.29 0.06
C ALA A 8 -5.73 4.18 -0.55
N GLY A 9 -5.23 3.77 -1.70
CA GLY A 9 -4.36 4.57 -2.55
C GLY A 9 -5.13 5.62 -3.36
N GLY A 10 -4.40 6.48 -4.10
CA GLY A 10 -5.00 7.48 -4.97
C GLY A 10 -5.55 8.72 -4.24
N ARG A 11 -5.25 8.88 -2.95
CA ARG A 11 -5.72 10.00 -2.10
C ARG A 11 -5.41 11.36 -2.68
N GLY A 12 -4.23 11.54 -3.28
CA GLY A 12 -3.84 12.81 -3.90
C GLY A 12 -4.78 13.22 -5.04
N LYS A 13 -5.09 12.28 -5.95
CA LYS A 13 -6.01 12.51 -7.08
C LYS A 13 -7.45 12.77 -6.62
N ALA A 14 -7.84 12.21 -5.47
CA ALA A 14 -9.16 12.39 -4.87
C ALA A 14 -9.28 13.65 -3.98
N GLY A 15 -8.24 14.51 -3.94
CA GLY A 15 -8.26 15.72 -3.12
C GLY A 15 -7.98 15.51 -1.63
N GLY A 16 -7.55 14.30 -1.24
CA GLY A 16 -7.20 13.93 0.13
C GLY A 16 -5.81 14.38 0.57
N VAL A 17 -5.05 15.08 -0.30
CA VAL A 17 -3.74 15.67 0.02
C VAL A 17 -3.78 17.15 -0.30
N LYS A 18 -3.51 18.00 0.69
CA LYS A 18 -3.53 19.45 0.54
C LYS A 18 -2.21 20.07 0.96
N VAL A 19 -1.61 20.85 0.07
CA VAL A 19 -0.42 21.64 0.36
C VAL A 19 -0.86 22.97 0.95
N CYS A 20 -0.33 23.33 2.13
CA CYS A 20 -0.68 24.52 2.88
C CYS A 20 0.57 25.37 3.08
N ARG A 21 0.41 26.68 3.06
CA ARG A 21 1.50 27.65 3.21
C ARG A 21 1.60 28.25 4.62
N SER A 22 0.53 28.06 5.42
CA SER A 22 0.48 28.53 6.80
C SER A 22 -0.16 27.49 7.73
N PRO A 23 0.00 27.60 9.04
CA PRO A 23 -0.69 26.77 10.02
C PRO A 23 -2.22 26.94 9.95
N GLU A 24 -2.71 28.15 9.63
CA GLU A 24 -4.14 28.46 9.49
C GLU A 24 -4.74 27.69 8.31
N GLU A 25 -4.09 27.74 7.13
CA GLU A 25 -4.47 26.95 5.97
C GLU A 25 -4.46 25.45 6.28
N ALA A 26 -3.46 24.97 7.04
CA ALA A 26 -3.37 23.57 7.43
C ALA A 26 -4.54 23.15 8.34
N ARG A 27 -4.94 24.04 9.27
CA ARG A 27 -6.11 23.80 10.13
C ARG A 27 -7.42 23.74 9.33
N GLU A 28 -7.62 24.65 8.39
CA GLU A 28 -8.79 24.67 7.52
C GLU A 28 -8.83 23.42 6.62
N ALA A 29 -7.69 23.06 6.04
CA ALA A 29 -7.56 21.84 5.24
C ALA A 29 -7.89 20.58 6.07
N ALA A 30 -7.37 20.47 7.28
CA ALA A 30 -7.66 19.36 8.18
C ALA A 30 -9.16 19.31 8.53
N ALA A 31 -9.76 20.45 8.90
CA ALA A 31 -11.18 20.53 9.20
C ALA A 31 -12.07 20.14 8.01
N SER A 32 -11.65 20.47 6.79
CA SER A 32 -12.40 20.11 5.57
C SER A 32 -12.28 18.62 5.19
N LEU A 33 -11.23 17.94 5.62
CA LEU A 33 -10.98 16.52 5.34
C LEU A 33 -11.59 15.62 6.41
N LEU A 34 -11.50 16.01 7.68
CA LEU A 34 -12.03 15.20 8.80
C LEU A 34 -13.55 15.03 8.67
N GLY A 35 -14.00 13.78 8.72
CA GLY A 35 -15.39 13.38 8.56
C GLY A 35 -15.91 13.34 7.13
N ALA A 36 -15.16 13.87 6.15
CA ALA A 36 -15.50 13.78 4.73
C ALA A 36 -15.40 12.35 4.22
N ARG A 37 -16.12 12.02 3.14
CA ARG A 37 -15.95 10.78 2.39
C ARG A 37 -15.05 11.01 1.20
N LEU A 38 -13.98 10.23 1.12
CA LEU A 38 -13.01 10.30 0.04
C LEU A 38 -13.23 9.12 -0.92
N VAL A 39 -13.57 9.45 -2.17
CA VAL A 39 -13.75 8.45 -3.23
C VAL A 39 -12.47 8.33 -4.03
N THR A 40 -11.87 7.15 -4.03
CA THR A 40 -10.69 6.81 -4.84
C THR A 40 -11.01 5.59 -5.71
N PRO A 41 -10.17 5.27 -6.71
CA PRO A 41 -10.37 4.03 -7.49
C PRO A 41 -10.39 2.74 -6.64
N GLN A 42 -9.85 2.78 -5.42
CA GLN A 42 -9.75 1.62 -4.51
C GLN A 42 -10.86 1.57 -3.44
N THR A 43 -11.58 2.66 -3.20
CA THR A 43 -12.64 2.70 -2.16
C THR A 43 -14.05 2.35 -2.67
N GLY A 44 -14.20 2.18 -3.98
CA GLY A 44 -15.53 2.06 -4.58
C GLY A 44 -16.34 3.38 -4.56
N PRO A 45 -17.57 3.38 -5.08
CA PRO A 45 -18.38 4.60 -5.26
C PRO A 45 -18.84 5.24 -3.94
N ASP A 46 -18.98 4.46 -2.88
CA ASP A 46 -19.41 4.96 -1.57
C ASP A 46 -18.30 5.74 -0.83
N GLY A 47 -17.06 5.58 -1.26
CA GLY A 47 -15.89 6.20 -0.64
C GLY A 47 -15.65 5.76 0.81
N GLU A 48 -14.51 6.15 1.37
CA GLU A 48 -14.17 5.91 2.77
C GLU A 48 -14.22 7.20 3.58
N ARG A 49 -14.67 7.09 4.83
CA ARG A 49 -14.70 8.22 5.76
C ARG A 49 -13.29 8.51 6.26
N VAL A 50 -12.91 9.79 6.23
CA VAL A 50 -11.64 10.26 6.79
C VAL A 50 -11.80 10.46 8.29
N ASN A 51 -11.27 9.54 9.09
CA ASN A 51 -11.31 9.60 10.55
C ASN A 51 -10.09 10.33 11.12
N ALA A 52 -8.98 10.35 10.39
CA ALA A 52 -7.74 11.01 10.81
C ALA A 52 -7.06 11.72 9.64
N VAL A 53 -6.26 12.72 9.97
CA VAL A 53 -5.34 13.39 9.01
C VAL A 53 -3.92 13.35 9.54
N TRP A 54 -2.97 13.20 8.64
CA TRP A 54 -1.55 13.35 8.92
C TRP A 54 -1.10 14.74 8.48
N ILE A 55 -0.43 15.47 9.37
CA ILE A 55 0.12 16.80 9.07
C ILE A 55 1.63 16.73 9.16
N GLU A 56 2.29 17.11 8.09
CA GLU A 56 3.75 17.10 8.03
C GLU A 56 4.31 18.34 7.34
N ARG A 57 5.59 18.57 7.51
CA ARG A 57 6.31 19.60 6.76
C ARG A 57 6.39 19.21 5.29
N GLY A 58 6.11 20.14 4.39
CA GLY A 58 6.34 19.95 2.95
C GLY A 58 7.82 19.73 2.64
N THR A 59 8.11 18.77 1.78
CA THR A 59 9.46 18.49 1.30
C THR A 59 9.58 18.97 -0.14
N ALA A 60 10.54 19.87 -0.40
CA ALA A 60 10.91 20.21 -1.76
C ALA A 60 11.67 19.02 -2.36
N SER A 61 11.12 18.43 -3.42
CA SER A 61 11.70 17.27 -4.10
C SER A 61 12.35 17.67 -5.41
N ALA A 62 13.64 17.32 -5.55
CA ALA A 62 14.35 17.43 -6.82
C ALA A 62 13.91 16.32 -7.79
N ARG A 63 13.50 15.16 -7.26
CA ARG A 63 13.05 14.02 -8.04
C ARG A 63 12.15 13.13 -7.19
N GLU A 64 11.14 12.55 -7.81
CA GLU A 64 10.26 11.56 -7.20
C GLU A 64 10.42 10.21 -7.89
N CYS A 65 10.55 9.16 -7.10
CA CYS A 65 10.74 7.78 -7.52
C CYS A 65 9.64 6.88 -6.95
N TYR A 66 9.46 5.74 -7.57
CA TYR A 66 8.63 4.65 -7.06
C TYR A 66 9.50 3.52 -6.52
N LEU A 67 9.12 2.96 -5.39
CA LEU A 67 9.75 1.79 -4.81
C LEU A 67 8.72 0.90 -4.12
N ALA A 68 8.71 -0.37 -4.46
CA ALA A 68 7.88 -1.37 -3.77
C ALA A 68 8.63 -2.68 -3.56
N VAL A 69 8.19 -3.42 -2.55
CA VAL A 69 8.49 -4.83 -2.34
C VAL A 69 7.14 -5.54 -2.24
N ALA A 70 6.90 -6.53 -3.08
CA ALA A 70 5.64 -7.24 -3.10
C ALA A 70 5.86 -8.75 -3.29
N LEU A 71 4.93 -9.53 -2.74
CA LEU A 71 4.91 -10.97 -2.96
C LEU A 71 4.43 -11.28 -4.38
N ASP A 72 5.35 -11.75 -5.22
CA ASP A 72 5.01 -12.30 -6.52
C ASP A 72 4.60 -13.78 -6.34
N ARG A 73 3.31 -14.03 -6.47
CA ARG A 73 2.74 -15.38 -6.29
C ARG A 73 3.16 -16.35 -7.38
N ALA A 74 3.45 -15.87 -8.59
CA ALA A 74 3.87 -16.72 -9.70
C ALA A 74 5.28 -17.27 -9.47
N SER A 75 6.19 -16.42 -8.99
CA SER A 75 7.57 -16.84 -8.65
C SER A 75 7.72 -17.28 -7.19
N GLN A 76 6.67 -17.18 -6.37
CA GLN A 76 6.64 -17.55 -4.95
C GLN A 76 7.73 -16.86 -4.11
N CYS A 77 8.08 -15.62 -4.45
CA CYS A 77 9.09 -14.86 -3.73
C CYS A 77 8.72 -13.37 -3.63
N LEU A 78 9.34 -12.69 -2.66
CA LEU A 78 9.31 -11.24 -2.62
C LEU A 78 10.12 -10.66 -3.79
N THR A 79 9.54 -9.68 -4.45
CA THR A 79 10.15 -8.99 -5.58
C THR A 79 10.18 -7.49 -5.31
N VAL A 80 11.34 -6.89 -5.49
CA VAL A 80 11.48 -5.43 -5.49
C VAL A 80 11.08 -4.91 -6.86
N MET A 81 10.27 -3.88 -6.87
CA MET A 81 9.95 -3.07 -8.07
C MET A 81 10.38 -1.64 -7.82
N ALA A 82 11.02 -1.03 -8.81
CA ALA A 82 11.50 0.34 -8.71
C ALA A 82 11.34 1.07 -10.04
N SER A 83 11.01 2.37 -9.98
CA SER A 83 10.94 3.23 -11.17
C SER A 83 11.51 4.62 -10.86
N PRO A 84 12.25 5.23 -11.81
CA PRO A 84 12.73 6.61 -11.69
C PRO A 84 11.61 7.66 -11.74
N GLY A 85 10.36 7.26 -11.97
CA GLY A 85 9.17 8.12 -11.92
C GLY A 85 8.27 7.70 -10.76
N GLY A 86 8.00 8.62 -9.82
CA GLY A 86 7.09 8.44 -8.70
C GLY A 86 5.89 9.38 -8.77
N GLY A 87 5.00 9.27 -7.78
CA GLY A 87 3.78 10.09 -7.71
C GLY A 87 2.71 9.73 -8.75
N MET A 88 2.94 8.66 -9.50
CA MET A 88 2.05 8.16 -10.55
C MET A 88 1.59 6.74 -10.23
N ASP A 89 0.55 6.32 -10.95
CA ASP A 89 0.06 4.94 -10.96
C ASP A 89 1.09 4.06 -11.67
N ILE A 90 1.68 3.12 -10.95
CA ILE A 90 2.76 2.25 -11.48
C ILE A 90 2.24 1.28 -12.53
N GLU A 91 0.97 0.88 -12.45
CA GLU A 91 0.33 0.01 -13.44
C GLU A 91 0.22 0.74 -14.78
N ALA A 92 -0.09 2.03 -14.77
CA ALA A 92 -0.10 2.85 -15.98
C ALA A 92 1.31 3.03 -16.56
N VAL A 93 2.33 3.18 -15.70
CA VAL A 93 3.73 3.23 -16.14
C VAL A 93 4.15 1.90 -16.75
N ALA A 94 3.83 0.78 -16.12
CA ALA A 94 4.17 -0.56 -16.62
C ALA A 94 3.49 -0.86 -17.96
N ALA A 95 2.26 -0.37 -18.16
CA ALA A 95 1.54 -0.55 -19.43
C ALA A 95 2.09 0.32 -20.57
N SER A 96 2.50 1.56 -20.28
CA SER A 96 2.94 2.52 -21.31
C SER A 96 4.46 2.53 -21.56
N SER A 97 5.24 2.19 -20.56
CA SER A 97 6.70 2.28 -20.55
C SER A 97 7.31 1.19 -19.65
N PRO A 98 7.13 -0.10 -19.99
CA PRO A 98 7.57 -1.22 -19.15
C PRO A 98 9.08 -1.22 -18.89
N GLU A 99 9.88 -0.66 -19.79
CA GLU A 99 11.33 -0.49 -19.65
C GLU A 99 11.73 0.47 -18.51
N ARG A 100 10.79 1.22 -17.97
CA ARG A 100 10.99 2.12 -16.82
C ARG A 100 10.66 1.45 -15.48
N VAL A 101 10.19 0.22 -15.49
CA VAL A 101 9.92 -0.56 -14.29
C VAL A 101 10.98 -1.65 -14.13
N PHE A 102 11.83 -1.47 -13.16
CA PHE A 102 12.94 -2.39 -12.86
C PHE A 102 12.53 -3.33 -11.76
N THR A 103 12.86 -4.62 -11.90
CA THR A 103 12.50 -5.63 -10.91
C THR A 103 13.70 -6.48 -10.50
N ALA A 104 13.71 -6.92 -9.24
CA ALA A 104 14.67 -7.90 -8.74
C ALA A 104 14.00 -8.81 -7.70
N ARG A 105 14.16 -10.11 -7.86
CA ARG A 105 13.67 -11.11 -6.90
C ARG A 105 14.63 -11.22 -5.73
N LEU A 106 14.09 -11.42 -4.53
CA LEU A 106 14.89 -11.70 -3.35
C LEU A 106 15.40 -13.15 -3.41
N ASP A 107 16.70 -13.32 -3.15
CA ASP A 107 17.30 -14.63 -3.08
C ASP A 107 16.88 -15.36 -1.79
N GLY A 108 16.53 -16.65 -1.91
CA GLY A 108 15.96 -17.42 -0.82
C GLY A 108 14.68 -16.83 -0.23
N GLY A 109 14.01 -15.92 -0.96
CA GLY A 109 12.77 -15.25 -0.55
C GLY A 109 12.95 -14.08 0.42
N HIS A 110 14.16 -13.79 0.90
CA HIS A 110 14.37 -12.79 1.96
C HIS A 110 15.61 -11.89 1.78
N TYR A 111 16.46 -12.16 0.80
CA TYR A 111 17.72 -11.42 0.66
C TYR A 111 17.87 -10.76 -0.71
N LEU A 112 18.16 -9.47 -0.71
CA LEU A 112 18.53 -8.72 -1.92
C LEU A 112 20.03 -8.43 -1.91
N TRP A 113 20.76 -8.98 -2.90
CA TRP A 113 22.19 -8.79 -3.01
C TRP A 113 22.57 -7.34 -3.38
N PRO A 114 23.73 -6.84 -2.93
CA PRO A 114 24.15 -5.47 -3.24
C PRO A 114 24.22 -5.17 -4.75
N PHE A 115 24.59 -6.15 -5.57
CA PHE A 115 24.64 -5.98 -7.02
C PHE A 115 23.24 -5.88 -7.62
N GLN A 116 22.25 -6.65 -7.13
CA GLN A 116 20.86 -6.56 -7.58
C GLN A 116 20.29 -5.16 -7.31
N ALA A 117 20.52 -4.62 -6.10
CA ALA A 117 20.09 -3.28 -5.75
C ALA A 117 20.74 -2.19 -6.64
N ARG A 118 22.02 -2.36 -7.01
CA ARG A 118 22.67 -1.44 -7.96
C ARG A 118 22.09 -1.55 -9.37
N ASN A 119 21.87 -2.77 -9.86
CA ASN A 119 21.31 -3.00 -11.20
C ASN A 119 19.89 -2.43 -11.35
N LEU A 120 19.07 -2.47 -10.26
CA LEU A 120 17.74 -1.81 -10.25
C LEU A 120 17.81 -0.31 -10.54
N LEU A 121 18.92 0.34 -10.23
CA LEU A 121 19.10 1.79 -10.32
C LEU A 121 19.97 2.20 -11.52
N GLU A 122 20.39 1.23 -12.33
CA GLU A 122 21.20 1.48 -13.51
C GLU A 122 20.40 2.30 -14.52
N GLY A 123 21.04 3.30 -15.11
CA GLY A 123 20.39 4.19 -16.08
C GLY A 123 19.48 5.28 -15.49
N TRP A 124 19.33 5.35 -14.15
CA TRP A 124 18.49 6.38 -13.55
C TRP A 124 19.11 7.78 -13.58
N GLY A 125 20.37 7.94 -13.92
CA GLY A 125 21.06 9.24 -13.97
C GLY A 125 21.23 9.86 -12.57
N LEU A 126 21.32 9.04 -11.53
CA LEU A 126 21.64 9.49 -10.18
C LEU A 126 23.15 9.67 -10.03
N GLU A 127 23.55 10.71 -9.28
CA GLU A 127 24.93 10.84 -8.83
C GLU A 127 25.33 9.68 -7.91
N SER A 128 26.62 9.41 -7.79
CA SER A 128 27.15 8.25 -7.05
C SER A 128 26.80 8.24 -5.57
N GLY A 129 26.61 9.41 -4.93
CA GLY A 129 26.15 9.55 -3.54
C GLY A 129 24.70 9.05 -3.37
N PRO A 130 23.72 9.73 -4.00
CA PRO A 130 22.32 9.32 -3.98
C PRO A 130 22.08 7.89 -4.47
N ALA A 131 22.81 7.43 -5.50
CA ALA A 131 22.68 6.06 -6.01
C ALA A 131 23.07 5.02 -4.94
N ARG A 132 24.15 5.24 -4.19
CA ARG A 132 24.56 4.35 -3.08
C ARG A 132 23.58 4.37 -1.93
N GLU A 133 23.07 5.55 -1.58
CA GLU A 133 22.07 5.71 -0.53
C GLU A 133 20.79 4.95 -0.88
N LEU A 134 20.28 5.16 -2.12
CA LEU A 134 19.08 4.47 -2.60
C LEU A 134 19.26 2.96 -2.65
N ALA A 135 20.40 2.45 -3.15
CA ALA A 135 20.69 1.03 -3.15
C ALA A 135 20.71 0.43 -1.73
N SER A 136 21.26 1.17 -0.77
CA SER A 136 21.21 0.78 0.66
C SER A 136 19.79 0.79 1.21
N LEU A 137 19.00 1.82 0.89
CA LEU A 137 17.60 1.93 1.31
C LEU A 137 16.76 0.77 0.75
N VAL A 138 16.86 0.49 -0.54
CA VAL A 138 16.15 -0.63 -1.21
C VAL A 138 16.42 -1.96 -0.49
N ARG A 139 17.68 -2.23 -0.16
CA ARG A 139 18.04 -3.46 0.56
C ARG A 139 17.45 -3.53 1.96
N ARG A 140 17.46 -2.43 2.70
CA ARG A 140 16.87 -2.35 4.04
C ARG A 140 15.35 -2.55 3.99
N LEU A 141 14.67 -1.98 3.01
CA LEU A 141 13.23 -2.16 2.83
C LEU A 141 12.88 -3.59 2.40
N ALA A 142 13.68 -4.21 1.55
CA ALA A 142 13.53 -5.61 1.20
C ALA A 142 13.71 -6.54 2.43
N ALA A 143 14.71 -6.28 3.26
CA ALA A 143 14.93 -7.02 4.50
C ALA A 143 13.76 -6.81 5.50
N LEU A 144 13.29 -5.56 5.65
CA LEU A 144 12.14 -5.24 6.50
C LEU A 144 10.86 -5.97 6.04
N ALA A 145 10.60 -5.99 4.73
CA ALA A 145 9.43 -6.66 4.18
C ALA A 145 9.45 -8.17 4.48
N ALA A 146 10.63 -8.80 4.34
CA ALA A 146 10.82 -10.21 4.67
C ALA A 146 10.72 -10.47 6.18
N GLU A 147 11.37 -9.65 7.01
CA GLU A 147 11.38 -9.79 8.48
C GLU A 147 9.99 -9.63 9.11
N LYS A 148 9.18 -8.73 8.55
CA LYS A 148 7.85 -8.42 9.07
C LYS A 148 6.71 -9.16 8.37
N ASP A 149 7.03 -10.18 7.56
CA ASP A 149 6.06 -10.95 6.78
C ASP A 149 5.09 -10.04 5.99
N MET A 150 5.64 -9.03 5.32
CA MET A 150 4.84 -8.14 4.51
C MET A 150 4.47 -8.79 3.17
N THR A 151 3.23 -8.66 2.76
CA THR A 151 2.78 -9.04 1.42
C THR A 151 3.00 -7.91 0.41
N GLN A 152 3.06 -6.68 0.91
CA GLN A 152 3.35 -5.47 0.13
C GLN A 152 3.95 -4.39 1.03
N LEU A 153 4.99 -3.74 0.53
CA LEU A 153 5.52 -2.47 1.00
C LEU A 153 5.67 -1.58 -0.23
N GLU A 154 5.02 -0.43 -0.25
CA GLU A 154 5.08 0.51 -1.36
C GLU A 154 5.37 1.91 -0.82
N ILE A 155 6.32 2.60 -1.45
CA ILE A 155 6.63 4.01 -1.21
C ILE A 155 6.42 4.77 -2.52
N ASN A 156 5.39 5.60 -2.54
CA ASN A 156 5.01 6.33 -3.75
C ASN A 156 4.37 7.69 -3.41
N PRO A 157 5.15 8.79 -3.56
CA PRO A 157 6.52 8.82 -4.04
C PRO A 157 7.57 8.66 -2.94
N LEU A 158 8.73 8.15 -3.35
CA LEU A 158 9.99 8.29 -2.63
C LEU A 158 10.72 9.50 -3.22
N ALA A 159 10.85 10.57 -2.45
CA ALA A 159 11.42 11.82 -2.92
C ALA A 159 12.92 11.92 -2.61
N LEU A 160 13.72 12.28 -3.61
CA LEU A 160 15.06 12.83 -3.40
C LEU A 160 14.91 14.32 -3.08
N SER A 161 15.23 14.74 -1.87
CA SER A 161 15.09 16.13 -1.45
C SER A 161 16.16 17.03 -2.09
N GLU A 162 15.83 18.32 -2.27
CA GLU A 162 16.80 19.31 -2.77
C GLU A 162 18.01 19.46 -1.84
N GLY A 163 17.85 19.22 -0.56
CA GLY A 163 18.94 19.22 0.44
C GLY A 163 19.74 17.92 0.49
N GLY A 164 19.46 16.97 -0.40
CA GLY A 164 20.01 15.61 -0.38
C GLY A 164 19.22 14.67 0.52
N GLY A 165 19.42 13.36 0.32
CA GLY A 165 18.74 12.30 1.06
C GLY A 165 17.35 11.96 0.54
N PHE A 166 16.90 10.74 0.85
CA PHE A 166 15.60 10.23 0.43
C PHE A 166 14.56 10.34 1.54
N VAL A 167 13.36 10.80 1.18
CA VAL A 167 12.21 10.95 2.08
C VAL A 167 11.03 10.18 1.51
N ALA A 168 10.45 9.26 2.29
CA ALA A 168 9.20 8.62 1.95
C ALA A 168 8.06 9.63 2.18
N LEU A 169 7.42 10.10 1.12
CA LEU A 169 6.29 11.03 1.24
C LEU A 169 4.99 10.29 1.51
N ASP A 170 4.87 9.07 1.07
CA ASP A 170 3.76 8.17 1.40
C ASP A 170 4.26 6.74 1.44
N ALA A 171 3.65 5.92 2.30
CA ALA A 171 3.95 4.50 2.40
C ALA A 171 2.67 3.70 2.61
N LYS A 172 2.55 2.59 1.87
CA LYS A 172 1.49 1.60 2.02
C LYS A 172 2.12 0.27 2.38
N MET A 173 1.68 -0.33 3.47
CA MET A 173 2.21 -1.59 3.97
C MET A 173 1.07 -2.56 4.25
N ASN A 174 1.16 -3.76 3.69
CA ASN A 174 0.25 -4.86 3.95
C ASN A 174 1.04 -6.02 4.54
N PHE A 175 0.51 -6.62 5.57
CA PHE A 175 1.12 -7.72 6.31
C PHE A 175 0.34 -9.01 6.04
N ASP A 176 0.99 -10.15 6.21
CA ASP A 176 0.30 -11.44 6.20
C ASP A 176 -0.47 -11.62 7.52
N ASP A 177 -1.79 -11.64 7.45
CA ASP A 177 -2.65 -11.84 8.62
C ASP A 177 -2.32 -13.13 9.38
N SER A 178 -1.89 -14.17 8.68
CA SER A 178 -1.47 -15.45 9.29
C SER A 178 -0.20 -15.31 10.12
N ALA A 179 0.63 -14.33 9.80
CA ALA A 179 1.89 -14.04 10.48
C ALA A 179 1.74 -13.10 11.68
N LEU A 180 0.62 -12.40 11.85
CA LEU A 180 0.42 -11.40 12.92
C LEU A 180 0.65 -11.96 14.34
N LYS A 181 0.49 -13.27 14.54
CA LYS A 181 0.82 -13.91 15.82
C LYS A 181 2.31 -13.80 16.17
N ARG A 182 3.19 -13.68 15.18
CA ARG A 182 4.63 -13.45 15.36
C ARG A 182 5.00 -11.98 15.53
N HIS A 183 4.08 -11.08 15.16
CA HIS A 183 4.26 -9.64 15.15
C HIS A 183 3.20 -8.92 15.99
N PRO A 184 3.22 -9.06 17.33
CA PRO A 184 2.23 -8.41 18.19
C PRO A 184 2.31 -6.88 18.15
N ASP A 185 3.49 -6.33 17.85
CA ASP A 185 3.71 -4.90 17.61
C ASP A 185 2.93 -4.40 16.38
N ILE A 186 2.91 -5.16 15.30
CA ILE A 186 2.12 -4.85 14.10
C ILE A 186 0.63 -5.05 14.35
N ALA A 187 0.26 -6.16 15.00
CA ALA A 187 -1.13 -6.44 15.35
C ALA A 187 -1.78 -5.32 16.20
N ALA A 188 -0.98 -4.67 17.07
CA ALA A 188 -1.43 -3.56 17.91
C ALA A 188 -1.70 -2.26 17.11
N LEU A 189 -1.19 -2.14 15.88
CA LEU A 189 -1.43 -0.99 14.99
C LEU A 189 -2.77 -1.07 14.25
N ARG A 190 -3.51 -2.18 14.40
CA ARG A 190 -4.78 -2.37 13.73
C ARG A 190 -5.78 -1.29 14.13
N ASP A 191 -6.28 -0.55 13.15
CA ASP A 191 -7.37 0.39 13.37
C ASP A 191 -8.69 -0.38 13.52
N THR A 192 -9.25 -0.33 14.71
CA THR A 192 -10.51 -1.01 15.04
C THR A 192 -11.75 -0.22 14.62
N GLU A 193 -11.61 1.04 14.22
CA GLU A 193 -12.71 1.88 13.78
C GLU A 193 -12.93 1.88 12.26
N GLU A 194 -11.93 1.43 11.50
CA GLU A 194 -12.02 1.29 10.05
C GLU A 194 -12.62 -0.05 9.61
N GLY A 195 -13.20 -0.07 8.42
CA GLY A 195 -13.78 -1.25 7.79
C GLY A 195 -15.29 -1.42 8.01
N ASN A 196 -15.82 -2.50 7.48
CA ASN A 196 -17.24 -2.82 7.58
C ASN A 196 -17.60 -3.22 9.02
N PRO A 197 -18.62 -2.61 9.64
CA PRO A 197 -19.04 -2.95 11.01
C PRO A 197 -19.41 -4.43 11.21
N LEU A 198 -19.95 -5.07 10.17
CA LEU A 198 -20.29 -6.50 10.21
C LEU A 198 -19.03 -7.39 10.20
N GLU A 199 -18.01 -7.01 9.44
CA GLU A 199 -16.72 -7.71 9.40
C GLU A 199 -16.02 -7.62 10.76
N ARG A 200 -16.07 -6.44 11.41
CA ARG A 200 -15.57 -6.25 12.79
C ARG A 200 -16.30 -7.14 13.79
N ALA A 201 -17.64 -7.08 13.79
CA ALA A 201 -18.45 -7.87 14.70
C ALA A 201 -18.23 -9.39 14.54
N ALA A 202 -17.95 -9.83 13.31
CA ALA A 202 -17.60 -11.22 13.03
C ALA A 202 -16.19 -11.55 13.54
N ALA A 203 -15.20 -10.67 13.30
CA ALA A 203 -13.82 -10.85 13.74
C ALA A 203 -13.70 -10.92 15.27
N GLU A 204 -14.48 -10.12 16.02
CA GLU A 204 -14.56 -10.18 17.49
C GLU A 204 -15.03 -11.57 17.99
N LYS A 205 -15.81 -12.28 17.19
CA LYS A 205 -16.28 -13.65 17.47
C LYS A 205 -15.39 -14.74 16.87
N GLY A 206 -14.24 -14.37 16.29
CA GLY A 206 -13.34 -15.32 15.65
C GLY A 206 -13.87 -15.85 14.30
N LEU A 207 -14.81 -15.16 13.68
CA LEU A 207 -15.37 -15.52 12.36
C LEU A 207 -14.75 -14.68 11.26
N THR A 208 -14.47 -15.32 10.13
CA THR A 208 -14.10 -14.62 8.90
C THR A 208 -15.37 -14.25 8.15
N TYR A 209 -15.57 -12.96 7.87
CA TYR A 209 -16.71 -12.46 7.12
C TYR A 209 -16.24 -11.42 6.09
N VAL A 210 -16.72 -11.57 4.87
CA VAL A 210 -16.49 -10.62 3.78
C VAL A 210 -17.84 -10.31 3.14
N ARG A 211 -18.21 -9.03 3.09
CA ARG A 211 -19.46 -8.60 2.45
C ARG A 211 -19.30 -8.55 0.93
N LEU A 212 -20.17 -9.25 0.20
CA LEU A 212 -20.14 -9.34 -1.27
C LEU A 212 -21.31 -8.64 -1.97
N GLY A 213 -22.38 -8.32 -1.27
CA GLY A 213 -23.50 -7.53 -1.83
C GLY A 213 -24.57 -8.33 -2.58
N GLY A 214 -24.51 -9.66 -2.62
CA GLY A 214 -25.56 -10.51 -3.15
C GLY A 214 -26.75 -10.70 -2.18
N SER A 215 -27.62 -11.64 -2.49
CA SER A 215 -28.85 -11.91 -1.74
C SER A 215 -28.84 -13.22 -0.93
N ILE A 216 -27.86 -14.12 -1.18
CA ILE A 216 -27.76 -15.42 -0.51
C ILE A 216 -26.60 -15.37 0.48
N GLY A 217 -26.93 -15.35 1.77
CA GLY A 217 -25.95 -15.46 2.85
C GLY A 217 -25.45 -16.89 3.02
N THR A 218 -24.15 -17.05 3.33
CA THR A 218 -23.52 -18.34 3.56
C THR A 218 -22.92 -18.41 4.97
N LEU A 219 -22.97 -19.60 5.57
CA LEU A 219 -22.27 -19.90 6.80
C LEU A 219 -21.67 -21.30 6.63
N VAL A 220 -20.37 -21.37 6.45
CA VAL A 220 -19.66 -22.61 6.12
C VAL A 220 -18.41 -22.75 6.97
N ASN A 221 -17.92 -23.98 7.08
CA ASN A 221 -16.73 -24.29 7.84
C ASN A 221 -15.55 -24.51 6.87
N GLY A 222 -14.59 -23.60 6.91
CA GLY A 222 -13.39 -23.64 6.08
C GLY A 222 -13.50 -22.96 4.71
N ALA A 223 -12.39 -22.36 4.26
CA ALA A 223 -12.33 -21.53 3.06
C ALA A 223 -12.67 -22.30 1.77
N GLY A 224 -12.23 -23.57 1.64
CA GLY A 224 -12.51 -24.36 0.46
C GLY A 224 -14.01 -24.62 0.24
N LEU A 225 -14.74 -24.94 1.33
CA LEU A 225 -16.19 -25.12 1.27
C LEU A 225 -16.89 -23.78 1.01
N ALA A 226 -16.41 -22.67 1.57
CA ALA A 226 -16.93 -21.34 1.29
C ALA A 226 -16.86 -21.01 -0.21
N MET A 227 -15.71 -21.20 -0.82
CA MET A 227 -15.52 -20.94 -2.25
C MET A 227 -16.41 -21.85 -3.12
N ALA A 228 -16.45 -23.14 -2.84
CA ALA A 228 -17.31 -24.08 -3.57
C ALA A 228 -18.81 -23.73 -3.44
N THR A 229 -19.24 -23.27 -2.26
CA THR A 229 -20.61 -22.81 -2.04
C THR A 229 -20.92 -21.54 -2.84
N MET A 230 -20.00 -20.58 -2.87
CA MET A 230 -20.16 -19.36 -3.67
C MET A 230 -20.21 -19.68 -5.18
N ASP A 231 -19.38 -20.61 -5.66
CA ASP A 231 -19.43 -21.08 -7.05
C ASP A 231 -20.77 -21.74 -7.39
N ALA A 232 -21.29 -22.58 -6.51
CA ALA A 232 -22.60 -23.21 -6.70
C ALA A 232 -23.74 -22.18 -6.74
N ILE A 233 -23.71 -21.15 -5.89
CA ILE A 233 -24.67 -20.05 -5.92
C ILE A 233 -24.61 -19.30 -7.25
N LYS A 234 -23.42 -19.00 -7.74
CA LYS A 234 -23.25 -18.33 -9.04
C LYS A 234 -23.69 -19.18 -10.21
N GLN A 235 -23.39 -20.48 -10.19
CA GLN A 235 -23.86 -21.43 -11.22
C GLN A 235 -25.38 -21.55 -11.23
N ALA A 236 -26.05 -21.39 -10.09
CA ALA A 236 -27.50 -21.34 -10.00
C ALA A 236 -28.12 -20.00 -10.43
N GLY A 237 -27.31 -19.02 -10.89
CA GLY A 237 -27.78 -17.73 -11.36
C GLY A 237 -28.06 -16.72 -10.25
N ALA A 238 -27.56 -16.95 -9.04
CA ALA A 238 -27.69 -16.04 -7.91
C ALA A 238 -26.34 -15.43 -7.48
N GLU A 239 -26.37 -14.45 -6.59
CA GLU A 239 -25.16 -13.80 -6.09
C GLU A 239 -25.00 -14.02 -4.57
N PRO A 240 -23.81 -14.43 -4.11
CA PRO A 240 -23.52 -14.57 -2.70
C PRO A 240 -23.49 -13.21 -2.00
N ALA A 241 -24.02 -13.14 -0.78
CA ALA A 241 -24.04 -11.93 0.04
C ALA A 241 -22.79 -11.78 0.94
N ASN A 242 -22.11 -12.91 1.21
CA ASN A 242 -20.89 -12.97 2.00
C ASN A 242 -20.06 -14.19 1.63
#